data_9a6d911b8aed6e3dfb4c3bf230bf0003
#
_entry.id   9a6d911b8aed6e3dfb4c3bf230bf0003
#
_cell.length_a   1.000
_cell.length_b   1.000
_cell.length_c   1.000
_cell.angle_alpha   90.00
_cell.angle_beta   90.00
_cell.angle_gamma   90.00
#
_symmetry.space_group_name_H-M   'P 1'
#
loop_
_entity.id
_entity.type
_entity.pdbx_description
1 polymer ?
#
loop_
_entity_poly.entity_id
_entity_poly.type
_entity_poly.pdbx_seq_one_letter_code
_entity_poly.pdbx_strand_id
1 'polypeptide(L)'
;MFVFCDISGVRISILTFLLVSVWCSSANGGALSLTQKNIDMTLASNELVFINFYAEWCHFSKLLAPIFDEVADKVKEAFPEEGRVVIGKVDCDDESSVASRFHITKYPTLKVIRNGQPTKREYRGQRSTEAFVEFVKKQLEDPIKEFHDLQELTKLDLKKRMIIGYFDRKDIPEYQMFRRVATNLKDDCQFHVGFGNCSNENCDFGPLIPSLDASKAMHPPGTQIIVFRSDKALSNDDDEIYKGSLQNFDELNIWTQEKCVPLVREITFENAEELTEEGLPFLILFHAPDDLESMKQYKDVISSTLLDEKQNVNFLVADGLKFAHPLHHLGKSPSDLPLIAIDSFRHMYLFPSFQDIFVPGKLKSFLQDLYSGKLHREFHYGPDTNSEDSQQAIGQGKVQTTPPESTFKKLAPSKNRYTLLRDEL
;
A
#
# COMPACT_ATOMS: atom_id res chain seq x y z
N MET A 1 29.32 -22.82 -69.15
CA MET A 1 29.31 -21.40 -68.85
C MET A 1 27.86 -20.89 -69.02
N PHE A 2 27.05 -20.92 -68.09
CA PHE A 2 25.72 -20.31 -68.15
C PHE A 2 24.61 -20.96 -67.33
N VAL A 3 24.89 -21.92 -66.49
CA VAL A 3 23.80 -22.57 -65.75
C VAL A 3 23.92 -22.36 -64.22
N PHE A 4 24.99 -21.73 -63.74
CA PHE A 4 25.25 -21.70 -62.31
C PHE A 4 24.80 -20.44 -61.58
N CYS A 5 24.27 -19.43 -62.28
CA CYS A 5 23.88 -18.18 -61.63
C CYS A 5 22.41 -18.15 -61.18
N ASP A 6 21.53 -18.94 -61.77
CA ASP A 6 20.10 -18.86 -61.53
C ASP A 6 19.62 -19.72 -60.35
N ILE A 7 20.36 -20.79 -59.98
CA ILE A 7 19.94 -21.67 -58.90
C ILE A 7 20.29 -21.07 -57.53
N SER A 8 21.32 -20.24 -57.46
CA SER A 8 21.68 -19.55 -56.18
C SER A 8 20.75 -18.38 -55.83
N GLY A 9 20.24 -17.67 -56.85
CA GLY A 9 19.32 -16.54 -56.62
C GLY A 9 17.96 -16.95 -56.07
N VAL A 10 17.42 -18.08 -56.53
CA VAL A 10 16.12 -18.58 -56.07
C VAL A 10 16.22 -19.11 -54.63
N ARG A 11 17.32 -19.73 -54.26
CA ARG A 11 17.55 -20.21 -52.90
C ARG A 11 17.76 -19.09 -51.90
N ILE A 12 18.44 -18.00 -52.30
CA ILE A 12 18.61 -16.83 -51.44
C ILE A 12 17.28 -16.11 -51.27
N SER A 13 16.46 -16.02 -52.32
CA SER A 13 15.11 -15.41 -52.24
C SER A 13 14.16 -16.20 -51.34
N ILE A 14 14.18 -17.51 -51.34
CA ILE A 14 13.35 -18.36 -50.48
C ILE A 14 13.85 -18.26 -49.00
N LEU A 15 15.17 -18.23 -48.77
CA LEU A 15 15.71 -18.08 -47.42
C LEU A 15 15.48 -16.69 -46.84
N THR A 16 15.60 -15.65 -47.66
CA THR A 16 15.27 -14.27 -47.26
C THR A 16 13.75 -14.09 -47.04
N PHE A 17 12.90 -14.76 -47.82
CA PHE A 17 11.46 -14.73 -47.61
C PHE A 17 11.07 -15.48 -46.32
N LEU A 18 11.72 -16.64 -46.02
CA LEU A 18 11.53 -17.36 -44.79
C LEU A 18 12.07 -16.61 -43.57
N LEU A 19 13.19 -15.91 -43.67
CA LEU A 19 13.73 -15.09 -42.59
C LEU A 19 12.88 -13.83 -42.34
N VAL A 20 12.36 -13.22 -43.39
CA VAL A 20 11.45 -12.06 -43.28
C VAL A 20 10.08 -12.51 -42.75
N SER A 21 9.60 -13.71 -43.09
CA SER A 21 8.32 -14.22 -42.55
C SER A 21 8.40 -14.63 -41.07
N VAL A 22 9.59 -14.97 -40.58
CA VAL A 22 9.81 -15.23 -39.14
C VAL A 22 9.91 -13.92 -38.33
N TRP A 23 10.30 -12.81 -38.96
CA TRP A 23 10.36 -11.51 -38.29
C TRP A 23 9.07 -10.69 -38.38
N CYS A 24 8.10 -11.10 -39.20
CA CYS A 24 6.80 -10.42 -39.29
C CYS A 24 5.72 -10.91 -38.34
N SER A 25 6.03 -11.79 -37.39
CA SER A 25 5.05 -12.38 -36.48
C SER A 25 5.14 -11.81 -35.06
N SER A 26 5.23 -10.49 -34.89
CA SER A 26 5.01 -9.89 -33.58
C SER A 26 4.85 -8.36 -33.65
N ALA A 27 3.97 -7.87 -34.46
CA ALA A 27 3.53 -6.49 -34.40
C ALA A 27 2.05 -6.41 -34.03
N ASN A 28 1.62 -7.14 -33.02
CA ASN A 28 0.42 -6.78 -32.31
C ASN A 28 0.85 -5.76 -31.25
N GLY A 29 0.67 -4.48 -31.58
CA GLY A 29 0.74 -3.40 -30.60
C GLY A 29 -0.29 -3.62 -29.48
N GLY A 30 -0.14 -2.90 -28.35
CA GLY A 30 -1.07 -2.97 -27.23
C GLY A 30 -0.68 -3.95 -26.13
N ALA A 31 -1.55 -4.06 -25.12
CA ALA A 31 -1.31 -4.88 -23.94
C ALA A 31 -1.28 -6.39 -24.25
N LEU A 32 -0.33 -7.10 -23.65
CA LEU A 32 -0.16 -8.53 -23.82
C LEU A 32 -1.34 -9.30 -23.19
N SER A 33 -2.03 -10.15 -23.98
CA SER A 33 -3.05 -11.04 -23.44
C SER A 33 -2.42 -12.12 -22.58
N LEU A 34 -2.76 -12.09 -21.29
CA LEU A 34 -2.29 -13.04 -20.29
C LEU A 34 -3.34 -14.11 -20.06
N THR A 35 -2.91 -15.34 -20.15
CA THR A 35 -3.74 -16.55 -19.98
C THR A 35 -3.10 -17.47 -18.95
N GLN A 36 -3.80 -18.48 -18.50
CA GLN A 36 -3.26 -19.50 -17.61
C GLN A 36 -1.97 -20.16 -18.16
N LYS A 37 -1.79 -20.16 -19.50
CA LYS A 37 -0.63 -20.80 -20.14
C LYS A 37 0.64 -19.94 -20.10
N ASN A 38 0.53 -18.61 -20.12
CA ASN A 38 1.70 -17.72 -20.24
C ASN A 38 1.94 -16.82 -19.02
N ILE A 39 0.96 -16.69 -18.12
CA ILE A 39 1.06 -15.74 -16.99
C ILE A 39 2.25 -16.04 -16.08
N ASP A 40 2.48 -17.29 -15.71
CA ASP A 40 3.56 -17.62 -14.78
C ASP A 40 4.94 -17.33 -15.38
N MET A 41 5.12 -17.63 -16.65
CA MET A 41 6.37 -17.30 -17.35
C MET A 41 6.55 -15.78 -17.47
N THR A 42 5.49 -15.06 -17.80
CA THR A 42 5.54 -13.59 -17.91
C THR A 42 5.87 -12.94 -16.56
N LEU A 43 5.27 -13.43 -15.46
CA LEU A 43 5.55 -12.91 -14.12
C LEU A 43 6.96 -13.22 -13.63
N ALA A 44 7.50 -14.40 -13.98
CA ALA A 44 8.84 -14.82 -13.58
C ALA A 44 9.96 -14.14 -14.39
N SER A 45 9.71 -13.77 -15.64
CA SER A 45 10.71 -13.21 -16.55
C SER A 45 10.77 -11.69 -16.58
N ASN A 46 9.88 -10.99 -15.86
CA ASN A 46 9.82 -9.54 -15.88
C ASN A 46 9.92 -8.94 -14.48
N GLU A 47 10.65 -7.82 -14.35
CA GLU A 47 10.78 -7.07 -13.10
C GLU A 47 9.43 -6.48 -12.67
N LEU A 48 8.67 -5.93 -13.63
CA LEU A 48 7.37 -5.31 -13.41
C LEU A 48 6.35 -5.82 -14.42
N VAL A 49 5.20 -6.28 -13.94
CA VAL A 49 4.04 -6.58 -14.79
C VAL A 49 2.85 -5.78 -14.28
N PHE A 50 2.30 -4.90 -15.12
CA PHE A 50 1.10 -4.13 -14.80
C PHE A 50 -0.09 -4.71 -15.55
N ILE A 51 -1.07 -5.23 -14.83
CA ILE A 51 -2.15 -6.06 -15.39
C ILE A 51 -3.49 -5.37 -15.22
N ASN A 52 -4.24 -5.31 -16.33
CA ASN A 52 -5.67 -4.97 -16.34
C ASN A 52 -6.51 -6.26 -16.36
N PHE A 53 -7.19 -6.54 -15.26
CA PHE A 53 -8.21 -7.58 -15.15
C PHE A 53 -9.56 -6.99 -15.58
N TYR A 54 -10.14 -7.49 -16.66
CA TYR A 54 -11.34 -6.91 -17.26
C TYR A 54 -12.40 -7.98 -17.56
N ALA A 55 -13.61 -7.51 -17.86
CA ALA A 55 -14.66 -8.32 -18.44
C ALA A 55 -15.25 -7.57 -19.65
N GLU A 56 -15.52 -8.28 -20.75
CA GLU A 56 -15.99 -7.64 -22.00
C GLU A 56 -17.36 -6.96 -21.86
N TRP A 57 -18.24 -7.47 -20.99
CA TRP A 57 -19.56 -6.87 -20.75
C TRP A 57 -19.49 -5.60 -19.87
N CYS A 58 -18.38 -5.35 -19.18
CA CYS A 58 -18.24 -4.19 -18.30
C CYS A 58 -17.97 -2.91 -19.09
N HIS A 59 -18.86 -1.92 -18.94
CA HIS A 59 -18.73 -0.63 -19.60
C HIS A 59 -17.38 0.07 -19.33
N PHE A 60 -16.95 0.11 -18.06
CA PHE A 60 -15.68 0.74 -17.69
C PHE A 60 -14.45 -0.02 -18.20
N SER A 61 -14.55 -1.33 -18.39
CA SER A 61 -13.50 -2.12 -19.03
C SER A 61 -13.34 -1.73 -20.51
N LYS A 62 -14.47 -1.54 -21.22
CA LYS A 62 -14.46 -1.09 -22.62
C LYS A 62 -13.85 0.29 -22.79
N LEU A 63 -14.15 1.23 -21.88
CA LEU A 63 -13.54 2.57 -21.89
C LEU A 63 -12.04 2.54 -21.65
N LEU A 64 -11.58 1.64 -20.77
CA LEU A 64 -10.17 1.53 -20.43
C LEU A 64 -9.33 0.83 -21.49
N ALA A 65 -9.90 -0.12 -22.23
CA ALA A 65 -9.17 -0.97 -23.18
C ALA A 65 -8.28 -0.19 -24.16
N PRO A 66 -8.77 0.80 -24.93
CA PRO A 66 -7.92 1.54 -25.86
C PRO A 66 -6.82 2.36 -25.17
N ILE A 67 -7.12 2.93 -24.00
CA ILE A 67 -6.12 3.68 -23.21
C ILE A 67 -5.01 2.73 -22.75
N PHE A 68 -5.37 1.54 -22.29
CA PHE A 68 -4.42 0.58 -21.75
C PHE A 68 -3.54 -0.06 -22.84
N ASP A 69 -4.08 -0.24 -24.04
CA ASP A 69 -3.31 -0.68 -25.21
C ASP A 69 -2.29 0.42 -25.64
N GLU A 70 -2.68 1.70 -25.65
CA GLU A 70 -1.77 2.83 -25.90
C GLU A 70 -0.67 2.93 -24.82
N VAL A 71 -1.00 2.67 -23.54
CA VAL A 71 0.00 2.60 -22.47
C VAL A 71 1.05 1.54 -22.76
N ALA A 72 0.62 0.36 -23.22
CA ALA A 72 1.56 -0.73 -23.53
C ALA A 72 2.56 -0.31 -24.61
N ASP A 73 2.11 0.36 -25.66
CA ASP A 73 2.98 0.85 -26.72
C ASP A 73 3.97 1.91 -26.21
N LYS A 74 3.49 2.93 -25.46
CA LYS A 74 4.35 3.98 -24.91
C LYS A 74 5.35 3.45 -23.87
N VAL A 75 4.94 2.48 -23.04
CA VAL A 75 5.84 1.85 -22.07
C VAL A 75 6.91 1.03 -22.76
N LYS A 76 6.56 0.28 -23.83
CA LYS A 76 7.51 -0.47 -24.62
C LYS A 76 8.53 0.43 -25.33
N GLU A 77 8.12 1.62 -25.79
CA GLU A 77 9.04 2.63 -26.35
C GLU A 77 9.96 3.21 -25.25
N ALA A 78 9.43 3.48 -24.05
CA ALA A 78 10.20 4.06 -22.96
C ALA A 78 11.15 3.06 -22.28
N PHE A 79 10.83 1.78 -22.28
CA PHE A 79 11.59 0.70 -21.65
C PHE A 79 11.73 -0.48 -22.63
N PRO A 80 12.60 -0.36 -23.63
CA PRO A 80 12.77 -1.39 -24.67
C PRO A 80 13.50 -2.65 -24.19
N GLU A 81 14.07 -2.64 -22.99
CA GLU A 81 14.83 -3.77 -22.45
C GLU A 81 13.91 -4.95 -22.13
N GLU A 82 14.26 -6.12 -22.65
CA GLU A 82 13.55 -7.36 -22.33
C GLU A 82 13.64 -7.67 -20.83
N GLY A 83 12.55 -8.16 -20.25
CA GLY A 83 12.51 -8.51 -18.82
C GLY A 83 12.32 -7.30 -17.89
N ARG A 84 12.21 -6.09 -18.40
CA ARG A 84 12.05 -4.88 -17.57
C ARG A 84 10.59 -4.67 -17.16
N VAL A 85 9.70 -4.51 -18.12
CA VAL A 85 8.30 -4.24 -17.85
C VAL A 85 7.37 -4.79 -18.94
N VAL A 86 6.25 -5.34 -18.50
CA VAL A 86 5.16 -5.79 -19.38
C VAL A 86 3.84 -5.18 -18.93
N ILE A 87 3.09 -4.64 -19.90
CA ILE A 87 1.70 -4.25 -19.72
C ILE A 87 0.84 -5.39 -20.24
N GLY A 88 0.07 -6.00 -19.33
CA GLY A 88 -0.73 -7.19 -19.62
C GLY A 88 -2.22 -6.98 -19.38
N LYS A 89 -3.05 -7.77 -20.03
CA LYS A 89 -4.50 -7.81 -19.82
C LYS A 89 -4.99 -9.23 -19.67
N VAL A 90 -5.97 -9.45 -18.77
CA VAL A 90 -6.61 -10.74 -18.50
C VAL A 90 -8.11 -10.58 -18.72
N ASP A 91 -8.67 -11.36 -19.62
CA ASP A 91 -10.12 -11.53 -19.69
C ASP A 91 -10.58 -12.47 -18.58
N CYS A 92 -11.35 -11.94 -17.63
CA CYS A 92 -11.72 -12.68 -16.43
C CYS A 92 -12.88 -13.65 -16.68
N ASP A 93 -13.62 -13.48 -17.76
CA ASP A 93 -14.67 -14.44 -18.16
C ASP A 93 -14.02 -15.70 -18.77
N ASP A 94 -13.03 -15.54 -19.64
CA ASP A 94 -12.29 -16.65 -20.25
C ASP A 94 -11.26 -17.28 -19.28
N GLU A 95 -10.58 -16.47 -18.49
CA GLU A 95 -9.47 -16.86 -17.61
C GLU A 95 -9.89 -16.78 -16.11
N SER A 96 -11.03 -17.37 -15.78
CA SER A 96 -11.62 -17.32 -14.43
C SER A 96 -10.72 -17.89 -13.34
N SER A 97 -9.87 -18.87 -13.67
CA SER A 97 -8.87 -19.43 -12.75
C SER A 97 -7.79 -18.43 -12.40
N VAL A 98 -7.35 -17.61 -13.37
CA VAL A 98 -6.40 -16.52 -13.15
C VAL A 98 -7.05 -15.42 -12.32
N ALA A 99 -8.29 -15.00 -12.65
CA ALA A 99 -9.03 -14.01 -11.87
C ALA A 99 -9.19 -14.43 -10.40
N SER A 100 -9.52 -15.69 -10.14
CA SER A 100 -9.65 -16.26 -8.81
C SER A 100 -8.32 -16.25 -8.03
N ARG A 101 -7.22 -16.60 -8.70
CA ARG A 101 -5.86 -16.58 -8.11
C ARG A 101 -5.46 -15.19 -7.60
N PHE A 102 -5.87 -14.13 -8.32
CA PHE A 102 -5.58 -12.75 -7.96
C PHE A 102 -6.69 -12.09 -7.14
N HIS A 103 -7.70 -12.83 -6.70
CA HIS A 103 -8.84 -12.36 -5.91
C HIS A 103 -9.58 -11.19 -6.56
N ILE A 104 -9.85 -11.31 -7.87
CA ILE A 104 -10.54 -10.26 -8.62
C ILE A 104 -12.04 -10.33 -8.36
N THR A 105 -12.63 -9.28 -7.82
CA THR A 105 -14.07 -9.20 -7.46
C THR A 105 -14.82 -8.08 -8.18
N LYS A 106 -14.12 -7.20 -8.89
CA LYS A 106 -14.66 -6.03 -9.60
C LYS A 106 -13.90 -5.75 -10.89
N TYR A 107 -14.53 -5.07 -11.85
CA TYR A 107 -13.93 -4.75 -13.16
C TYR A 107 -14.03 -3.26 -13.48
N PRO A 108 -13.00 -2.68 -14.14
CA PRO A 108 -11.67 -3.25 -14.28
C PRO A 108 -10.86 -3.12 -12.98
N THR A 109 -10.04 -4.13 -12.67
CA THR A 109 -9.08 -4.09 -11.57
C THR A 109 -7.66 -4.04 -12.13
N LEU A 110 -6.84 -3.13 -11.61
CA LEU A 110 -5.48 -2.86 -12.08
C LEU A 110 -4.48 -3.25 -10.98
N LYS A 111 -3.71 -4.32 -11.23
CA LYS A 111 -2.71 -4.83 -10.28
C LYS A 111 -1.30 -4.71 -10.83
N VAL A 112 -0.38 -4.44 -9.92
CA VAL A 112 1.07 -4.44 -10.19
C VAL A 112 1.67 -5.70 -9.58
N ILE A 113 2.48 -6.40 -10.36
CA ILE A 113 3.28 -7.53 -9.90
C ILE A 113 4.75 -7.15 -10.06
N ARG A 114 5.53 -7.25 -8.99
CA ARG A 114 6.97 -6.98 -8.99
C ARG A 114 7.74 -8.27 -8.69
N ASN A 115 8.70 -8.60 -9.54
CA ASN A 115 9.52 -9.81 -9.38
C ASN A 115 8.67 -11.05 -9.07
N GLY A 116 7.54 -11.21 -9.78
CA GLY A 116 6.62 -12.33 -9.61
C GLY A 116 5.66 -12.24 -8.42
N GLN A 117 5.76 -11.20 -7.57
CA GLN A 117 4.91 -11.03 -6.39
C GLN A 117 3.91 -9.89 -6.59
N PRO A 118 2.60 -10.11 -6.35
CA PRO A 118 1.61 -9.05 -6.42
C PRO A 118 1.86 -8.01 -5.32
N THR A 119 1.76 -6.73 -5.68
CA THR A 119 1.77 -5.66 -4.69
C THR A 119 0.46 -5.66 -3.90
N LYS A 120 0.51 -5.21 -2.65
CA LYS A 120 -0.67 -5.13 -1.78
C LYS A 120 -1.72 -4.16 -2.32
N ARG A 121 -1.28 -3.09 -2.98
CA ARG A 121 -2.14 -2.01 -3.46
C ARG A 121 -2.49 -2.16 -4.93
N GLU A 122 -3.76 -1.97 -5.25
CA GLU A 122 -4.24 -1.82 -6.62
C GLU A 122 -4.00 -0.39 -7.10
N TYR A 123 -3.85 -0.22 -8.42
CA TYR A 123 -3.80 1.13 -8.98
C TYR A 123 -5.20 1.76 -8.94
N ARG A 124 -5.30 2.91 -8.28
CA ARG A 124 -6.55 3.66 -8.10
C ARG A 124 -6.44 5.12 -8.57
N GLY A 125 -5.35 5.43 -9.25
CA GLY A 125 -5.11 6.76 -9.82
C GLY A 125 -5.96 7.06 -11.05
N GLN A 126 -5.66 8.19 -11.68
CA GLN A 126 -6.30 8.63 -12.91
C GLN A 126 -6.08 7.62 -14.04
N ARG A 127 -7.13 7.33 -14.82
CA ARG A 127 -7.10 6.37 -15.92
C ARG A 127 -6.87 7.08 -17.24
N SER A 128 -5.68 7.68 -17.41
CA SER A 128 -5.21 8.24 -18.66
C SER A 128 -3.87 7.64 -19.02
N THR A 129 -3.52 7.68 -20.30
CA THR A 129 -2.25 7.16 -20.81
C THR A 129 -1.06 7.77 -20.09
N GLU A 130 -1.07 9.09 -19.88
CA GLU A 130 0.01 9.82 -19.22
C GLU A 130 0.17 9.40 -17.76
N ALA A 131 -0.95 9.28 -17.02
CA ALA A 131 -0.92 8.89 -15.61
C ALA A 131 -0.42 7.46 -15.44
N PHE A 132 -0.77 6.55 -16.32
CA PHE A 132 -0.27 5.17 -16.28
C PHE A 132 1.22 5.09 -16.62
N VAL A 133 1.68 5.80 -17.65
CA VAL A 133 3.10 5.83 -18.02
C VAL A 133 3.93 6.43 -16.89
N GLU A 134 3.48 7.52 -16.29
CA GLU A 134 4.13 8.13 -15.12
C GLU A 134 4.17 7.18 -13.93
N PHE A 135 3.05 6.49 -13.66
CA PHE A 135 2.98 5.48 -12.63
C PHE A 135 3.99 4.36 -12.85
N VAL A 136 4.06 3.80 -14.08
CA VAL A 136 5.01 2.73 -14.42
C VAL A 136 6.45 3.22 -14.25
N LYS A 137 6.78 4.43 -14.69
CA LYS A 137 8.09 5.05 -14.46
C LYS A 137 8.45 5.09 -12.99
N LYS A 138 7.54 5.61 -12.15
CA LYS A 138 7.71 5.66 -10.70
C LYS A 138 7.84 4.26 -10.07
N GLN A 139 7.14 3.25 -10.64
CA GLN A 139 7.27 1.87 -10.17
C GLN A 139 8.64 1.26 -10.44
N LEU A 140 9.31 1.68 -11.53
CA LEU A 140 10.64 1.23 -11.94
C LEU A 140 11.80 2.07 -11.35
N GLU A 141 11.50 3.20 -10.71
CA GLU A 141 12.52 3.95 -9.97
C GLU A 141 13.09 3.12 -8.84
N ASP A 142 14.42 3.27 -8.61
CA ASP A 142 15.06 2.63 -7.48
C ASP A 142 14.41 3.14 -6.17
N PRO A 143 13.88 2.26 -5.34
CA PRO A 143 13.22 2.65 -4.09
C PRO A 143 14.21 3.24 -3.08
N ILE A 144 15.52 3.04 -3.28
CA ILE A 144 16.55 3.40 -2.32
C ILE A 144 17.26 4.66 -2.78
N LYS A 145 17.28 5.68 -1.91
CA LYS A 145 18.02 6.92 -2.13
C LYS A 145 19.39 6.80 -1.48
N GLU A 146 20.44 6.97 -2.28
CA GLU A 146 21.82 6.98 -1.77
C GLU A 146 22.13 8.34 -1.15
N PHE A 147 22.80 8.34 0.00
CA PHE A 147 23.36 9.52 0.65
C PHE A 147 24.87 9.34 0.81
N HIS A 148 25.59 10.44 0.70
CA HIS A 148 27.06 10.48 0.77
C HIS A 148 27.56 11.15 2.03
N ASP A 149 26.70 11.93 2.70
CA ASP A 149 26.99 12.62 3.95
C ASP A 149 25.83 12.44 4.93
N LEU A 150 26.17 12.21 6.19
CA LEU A 150 25.19 12.10 7.28
C LEU A 150 24.34 13.37 7.45
N GLN A 151 24.87 14.53 7.07
CA GLN A 151 24.11 15.78 7.08
C GLN A 151 22.93 15.76 6.09
N GLU A 152 22.98 14.93 5.05
CA GLU A 152 21.86 14.75 4.14
C GLU A 152 20.66 14.10 4.84
N LEU A 153 20.91 13.19 5.79
CA LEU A 153 19.87 12.55 6.60
C LEU A 153 19.14 13.51 7.54
N THR A 154 19.79 14.62 7.92
CA THR A 154 19.15 15.65 8.77
C THR A 154 18.21 16.56 7.99
N LYS A 155 18.33 16.57 6.65
CA LYS A 155 17.50 17.37 5.72
C LYS A 155 16.30 16.60 5.22
N LEU A 156 16.18 15.32 5.57
CA LEU A 156 15.07 14.48 5.14
C LEU A 156 13.75 14.89 5.81
N ASP A 157 12.66 14.52 5.18
CA ASP A 157 11.33 14.78 5.72
C ASP A 157 11.10 13.98 7.01
N LEU A 158 11.18 14.66 8.14
CA LEU A 158 11.01 14.07 9.47
C LEU A 158 9.59 13.54 9.75
N LYS A 159 8.63 13.84 8.86
CA LYS A 159 7.26 13.33 8.96
C LYS A 159 7.06 11.95 8.35
N LYS A 160 8.12 11.35 7.82
CA LYS A 160 8.05 10.04 7.17
C LYS A 160 8.93 9.04 7.88
N ARG A 161 8.39 7.83 8.00
CA ARG A 161 9.15 6.67 8.47
C ARG A 161 10.20 6.30 7.45
N MET A 162 11.39 5.93 7.90
CA MET A 162 12.47 5.59 7.00
C MET A 162 13.31 4.43 7.53
N ILE A 163 13.82 3.64 6.58
CA ILE A 163 14.79 2.59 6.82
C ILE A 163 16.10 3.03 6.21
N ILE A 164 17.14 3.05 7.01
CA ILE A 164 18.48 3.50 6.63
C ILE A 164 19.42 2.31 6.69
N GLY A 165 20.04 1.98 5.56
CA GLY A 165 21.02 0.90 5.46
C GLY A 165 22.43 1.44 5.31
N TYR A 166 23.39 0.75 5.93
CA TYR A 166 24.82 0.96 5.72
C TYR A 166 25.45 -0.33 5.25
N PHE A 167 26.15 -0.27 4.15
CA PHE A 167 26.81 -1.41 3.53
C PHE A 167 28.17 -1.03 3.00
N ASP A 168 29.09 -1.97 2.95
CA ASP A 168 30.42 -1.74 2.38
C ASP A 168 30.34 -1.47 0.88
N ARG A 169 29.52 -2.25 0.16
CA ARG A 169 29.42 -2.23 -1.31
C ARG A 169 28.03 -2.64 -1.78
N LYS A 170 27.71 -2.30 -3.06
CA LYS A 170 26.43 -2.65 -3.71
C LYS A 170 26.34 -4.11 -4.17
N ASP A 171 27.45 -4.82 -4.30
CA ASP A 171 27.53 -6.17 -4.84
C ASP A 171 27.41 -7.27 -3.77
N ILE A 172 27.27 -6.93 -2.48
CA ILE A 172 27.14 -7.89 -1.40
C ILE A 172 25.71 -8.44 -1.28
N PRO A 173 25.56 -9.72 -0.86
CA PRO A 173 24.24 -10.35 -0.71
C PRO A 173 23.30 -9.59 0.23
N GLU A 174 23.82 -9.06 1.32
CA GLU A 174 23.06 -8.32 2.35
C GLU A 174 22.39 -7.06 1.76
N TYR A 175 23.10 -6.30 0.93
CA TYR A 175 22.50 -5.18 0.22
C TYR A 175 21.42 -5.61 -0.78
N GLN A 176 21.62 -6.74 -1.46
CA GLN A 176 20.61 -7.28 -2.38
C GLN A 176 19.32 -7.67 -1.62
N MET A 177 19.46 -8.23 -0.40
CA MET A 177 18.29 -8.51 0.46
C MET A 177 17.60 -7.22 0.87
N PHE A 178 18.35 -6.22 1.32
CA PHE A 178 17.83 -4.90 1.66
C PHE A 178 17.08 -4.26 0.50
N ARG A 179 17.63 -4.31 -0.70
CA ARG A 179 17.01 -3.78 -1.93
C ARG A 179 15.70 -4.48 -2.26
N ARG A 180 15.63 -5.80 -2.10
CA ARG A 180 14.40 -6.56 -2.31
C ARG A 180 13.31 -6.13 -1.31
N VAL A 181 13.65 -5.98 -0.04
CA VAL A 181 12.73 -5.48 1.00
C VAL A 181 12.27 -4.06 0.69
N ALA A 182 13.20 -3.17 0.30
CA ALA A 182 12.88 -1.81 -0.10
C ALA A 182 11.91 -1.77 -1.29
N THR A 183 12.10 -2.63 -2.27
CA THR A 183 11.19 -2.75 -3.42
C THR A 183 9.77 -3.16 -3.01
N ASN A 184 9.64 -4.05 -2.02
CA ASN A 184 8.34 -4.50 -1.53
C ASN A 184 7.59 -3.43 -0.72
N LEU A 185 8.34 -2.60 0.04
CA LEU A 185 7.78 -1.69 1.05
C LEU A 185 7.97 -0.20 0.72
N LYS A 186 8.36 0.12 -0.52
CA LYS A 186 8.62 1.51 -0.95
C LYS A 186 7.42 2.45 -0.84
N ASP A 187 6.21 1.88 -0.82
CA ASP A 187 4.98 2.64 -0.70
C ASP A 187 4.61 2.92 0.78
N ASP A 188 5.25 2.19 1.72
CA ASP A 188 4.99 2.30 3.15
C ASP A 188 6.09 3.08 3.91
N CYS A 189 7.36 3.01 3.42
CA CYS A 189 8.52 3.67 4.02
C CYS A 189 9.41 4.34 2.97
N GLN A 190 10.26 5.26 3.42
CA GLN A 190 11.41 5.73 2.64
C GLN A 190 12.63 4.87 2.94
N PHE A 191 13.39 4.55 1.91
CA PHE A 191 14.62 3.76 2.04
C PHE A 191 15.83 4.61 1.65
N HIS A 192 16.84 4.59 2.50
CA HIS A 192 18.08 5.31 2.27
C HIS A 192 19.27 4.37 2.47
N VAL A 193 20.35 4.60 1.74
CA VAL A 193 21.57 3.79 1.87
C VAL A 193 22.81 4.65 1.82
N GLY A 194 23.76 4.37 2.69
CA GLY A 194 25.12 4.85 2.64
C GLY A 194 26.10 3.71 2.35
N PHE A 195 27.11 4.00 1.54
CA PHE A 195 28.20 3.08 1.26
C PHE A 195 29.51 3.68 1.75
N GLY A 196 30.33 2.88 2.39
CA GLY A 196 31.63 3.34 2.85
C GLY A 196 32.57 2.19 3.08
N ASN A 197 33.77 2.29 2.52
CA ASN A 197 34.88 1.45 2.88
C ASN A 197 35.64 2.16 4.01
N CYS A 198 35.37 1.79 5.25
CA CYS A 198 36.08 2.32 6.42
C CYS A 198 37.52 1.78 6.52
N SER A 199 38.25 1.84 5.41
CA SER A 199 39.67 1.47 5.38
C SER A 199 40.61 2.61 5.80
N ASN A 200 40.12 3.83 6.02
CA ASN A 200 40.88 4.97 6.44
C ASN A 200 40.42 5.47 7.81
N GLU A 201 41.36 5.91 8.66
CA GLU A 201 41.16 6.40 10.03
C GLU A 201 40.16 7.59 10.18
N ASN A 202 39.57 8.07 9.09
CA ASN A 202 38.65 9.21 9.04
C ASN A 202 37.21 8.81 8.69
N CYS A 203 36.83 7.56 8.86
CA CYS A 203 35.40 7.16 8.77
C CYS A 203 34.67 7.62 10.04
N ASP A 204 34.53 8.92 10.18
CA ASP A 204 33.67 9.51 11.19
C ASP A 204 32.19 9.44 10.72
N PHE A 205 31.63 8.27 10.81
CA PHE A 205 30.17 8.14 10.82
C PHE A 205 29.73 8.65 12.19
N GLY A 206 29.66 9.96 12.34
CA GLY A 206 29.08 10.60 13.51
C GLY A 206 27.75 9.92 13.85
N PRO A 207 27.19 10.11 15.02
CA PRO A 207 26.14 9.28 15.56
C PRO A 207 24.94 9.23 14.59
N LEU A 208 24.84 8.15 13.81
CA LEU A 208 23.63 7.78 13.10
C LEU A 208 22.45 7.70 14.05
N ILE A 209 22.79 7.44 15.31
CA ILE A 209 21.86 7.29 16.41
C ILE A 209 22.35 8.26 17.47
N PRO A 210 21.61 9.35 17.75
CA PRO A 210 21.97 10.31 18.81
C PRO A 210 22.15 9.68 20.19
N SER A 211 21.60 8.49 20.41
CA SER A 211 21.67 7.72 21.65
C SER A 211 22.85 6.73 21.72
N LEU A 212 23.55 6.48 20.61
CA LEU A 212 24.76 5.67 20.64
C LEU A 212 25.94 6.58 21.01
N ASP A 213 26.59 6.25 22.13
CA ASP A 213 27.81 6.89 22.60
C ASP A 213 28.78 7.14 21.43
N ALA A 214 29.11 8.38 21.14
CA ALA A 214 29.90 8.79 19.98
C ALA A 214 31.28 8.06 19.90
N SER A 215 31.74 7.49 21.04
CA SER A 215 32.93 6.64 21.12
C SER A 215 32.71 5.21 20.55
N LYS A 216 31.49 4.79 20.28
CA LYS A 216 31.15 3.46 19.75
C LYS A 216 30.58 3.49 18.34
N ALA A 217 30.45 4.66 17.74
CA ALA A 217 29.84 4.88 16.41
C ALA A 217 30.81 4.62 15.24
N MET A 218 31.95 4.01 15.48
CA MET A 218 32.81 3.52 14.39
C MET A 218 32.16 2.23 13.85
N HIS A 219 31.64 2.29 12.63
CA HIS A 219 31.23 1.12 11.88
C HIS A 219 32.47 0.29 11.55
N PRO A 220 32.71 -0.88 12.18
CA PRO A 220 33.85 -1.70 11.82
C PRO A 220 33.74 -2.13 10.35
N PRO A 221 34.85 -2.17 9.59
CA PRO A 221 34.83 -2.71 8.23
C PRO A 221 34.21 -4.13 8.23
N GLY A 222 33.31 -4.38 7.28
CA GLY A 222 32.60 -5.67 7.17
C GLY A 222 31.36 -5.81 8.06
N THR A 223 30.91 -4.76 8.77
CA THR A 223 29.67 -4.78 9.54
C THR A 223 28.60 -4.00 8.79
N GLN A 224 27.49 -4.63 8.43
CA GLN A 224 26.33 -3.99 7.82
C GLN A 224 25.30 -3.68 8.90
N ILE A 225 24.68 -2.49 8.81
CA ILE A 225 23.69 -2.04 9.80
C ILE A 225 22.44 -1.57 9.06
N ILE A 226 21.27 -1.96 9.56
CA ILE A 226 19.99 -1.41 9.14
C ILE A 226 19.32 -0.77 10.36
N VAL A 227 18.85 0.46 10.18
CA VAL A 227 18.23 1.28 11.21
C VAL A 227 16.83 1.70 10.77
N PHE A 228 15.87 1.54 11.64
CA PHE A 228 14.56 2.17 11.50
C PHE A 228 14.56 3.52 12.20
N ARG A 229 14.06 4.54 11.51
CA ARG A 229 13.77 5.86 12.06
C ARG A 229 12.29 6.13 12.00
N SER A 230 11.70 6.38 13.16
CA SER A 230 10.28 6.73 13.29
C SER A 230 9.98 8.12 12.69
N ASP A 231 8.70 8.42 12.53
CA ASP A 231 8.22 9.76 12.24
C ASP A 231 8.49 10.67 13.45
N LYS A 232 9.53 11.48 13.37
CA LYS A 232 9.97 12.38 14.45
C LYS A 232 9.05 13.57 14.68
N ALA A 233 8.08 13.80 13.81
CA ALA A 233 7.04 14.80 14.04
C ALA A 233 5.93 14.29 14.97
N LEU A 234 5.72 12.97 15.02
CA LEU A 234 4.67 12.32 15.80
C LEU A 234 5.19 11.45 16.94
N SER A 235 6.48 11.10 16.95
CA SER A 235 7.11 10.22 17.93
C SER A 235 8.49 10.73 18.31
N ASN A 236 8.78 10.69 19.60
CA ASN A 236 10.11 10.93 20.15
C ASN A 236 10.91 9.63 20.32
N ASP A 237 10.43 8.51 19.76
CA ASP A 237 11.10 7.22 19.89
C ASP A 237 12.50 7.26 19.30
N ASP A 238 13.41 6.56 19.95
CA ASP A 238 14.79 6.39 19.47
C ASP A 238 14.83 5.58 18.18
N ASP A 239 15.88 5.79 17.39
CA ASP A 239 16.15 4.98 16.22
C ASP A 239 16.45 3.54 16.64
N GLU A 240 15.89 2.56 15.95
CA GLU A 240 16.02 1.13 16.28
C GLU A 240 16.89 0.40 15.27
N ILE A 241 17.92 -0.31 15.77
CA ILE A 241 18.80 -1.13 14.94
C ILE A 241 18.18 -2.52 14.75
N TYR A 242 18.17 -3.00 13.49
CA TYR A 242 17.84 -4.39 13.18
C TYR A 242 18.92 -5.33 13.76
N LYS A 243 18.48 -6.33 14.53
CA LYS A 243 19.36 -7.29 15.20
C LYS A 243 19.32 -8.69 14.60
N GLY A 244 18.46 -8.92 13.60
CA GLY A 244 18.31 -10.21 12.92
C GLY A 244 19.35 -10.45 11.83
N SER A 245 19.18 -11.54 11.09
CA SER A 245 20.08 -11.92 9.99
C SER A 245 19.79 -11.10 8.74
N LEU A 246 20.79 -10.39 8.20
CA LEU A 246 20.70 -9.67 6.93
C LEU A 246 20.62 -10.59 5.70
N GLN A 247 20.90 -11.89 5.86
CA GLN A 247 20.79 -12.88 4.80
C GLN A 247 19.42 -13.58 4.79
N ASN A 248 18.60 -13.37 5.81
CA ASN A 248 17.24 -13.92 5.89
C ASN A 248 16.22 -12.87 5.40
N PHE A 249 15.78 -13.04 4.16
CA PHE A 249 14.81 -12.11 3.54
C PHE A 249 13.50 -12.03 4.33
N ASP A 250 12.95 -13.16 4.75
CA ASP A 250 11.62 -13.18 5.41
C ASP A 250 11.66 -12.47 6.75
N GLU A 251 12.70 -12.72 7.55
CA GLU A 251 12.89 -12.07 8.85
C GLU A 251 13.07 -10.55 8.70
N LEU A 252 13.93 -10.11 7.77
CA LEU A 252 14.14 -8.69 7.50
C LEU A 252 12.87 -8.02 6.95
N ASN A 253 12.16 -8.70 6.04
CA ASN A 253 10.93 -8.18 5.45
C ASN A 253 9.81 -8.03 6.48
N ILE A 254 9.62 -9.01 7.38
CA ILE A 254 8.64 -8.95 8.46
C ILE A 254 8.97 -7.80 9.41
N TRP A 255 10.22 -7.72 9.89
CA TRP A 255 10.64 -6.63 10.78
C TRP A 255 10.43 -5.26 10.12
N THR A 256 10.86 -5.10 8.88
CA THR A 256 10.71 -3.84 8.14
C THR A 256 9.23 -3.50 7.95
N GLN A 257 8.39 -4.47 7.63
CA GLN A 257 6.94 -4.27 7.49
C GLN A 257 6.29 -3.80 8.80
N GLU A 258 6.65 -4.40 9.93
CA GLU A 258 6.15 -3.99 11.25
C GLU A 258 6.55 -2.54 11.60
N LYS A 259 7.73 -2.11 11.16
CA LYS A 259 8.21 -0.74 11.38
C LYS A 259 7.60 0.26 10.41
N CYS A 260 7.44 -0.12 9.15
CA CYS A 260 6.95 0.76 8.09
C CYS A 260 5.44 0.96 8.13
N VAL A 261 4.66 -0.08 8.44
CA VAL A 261 3.20 0.01 8.52
C VAL A 261 2.79 0.35 9.95
N PRO A 262 2.30 1.56 10.23
CA PRO A 262 1.90 1.94 11.57
C PRO A 262 0.70 1.11 12.04
N LEU A 263 0.67 0.77 13.33
CA LEU A 263 -0.47 0.08 13.95
C LEU A 263 -1.76 0.92 13.81
N VAL A 264 -1.65 2.23 14.03
CA VAL A 264 -2.74 3.18 13.84
C VAL A 264 -2.47 3.97 12.57
N ARG A 265 -3.35 3.84 11.57
CA ARG A 265 -3.23 4.46 10.24
C ARG A 265 -4.16 5.67 10.11
N GLU A 266 -3.78 6.65 9.30
CA GLU A 266 -4.69 7.73 8.93
C GLU A 266 -5.60 7.26 7.81
N ILE A 267 -6.92 7.47 7.96
CA ILE A 267 -7.88 7.27 6.89
C ILE A 267 -8.11 8.58 6.14
N THR A 268 -8.02 8.50 4.83
CA THR A 268 -8.29 9.60 3.90
C THR A 268 -9.27 9.14 2.84
N PHE A 269 -9.85 10.06 2.06
CA PHE A 269 -10.71 9.68 0.93
C PHE A 269 -9.96 8.90 -0.16
N GLU A 270 -8.64 8.99 -0.20
CA GLU A 270 -7.81 8.30 -1.18
C GLU A 270 -7.58 6.84 -0.79
N ASN A 271 -7.40 6.54 0.50
CA ASN A 271 -7.09 5.19 0.98
C ASN A 271 -8.29 4.45 1.61
N ALA A 272 -9.41 5.12 1.84
CA ALA A 272 -10.57 4.52 2.52
C ALA A 272 -11.14 3.29 1.79
N GLU A 273 -11.13 3.30 0.46
CA GLU A 273 -11.56 2.16 -0.34
C GLU A 273 -10.63 0.94 -0.13
N GLU A 274 -9.32 1.16 -0.09
CA GLU A 274 -8.32 0.13 0.16
C GLU A 274 -8.49 -0.48 1.57
N LEU A 275 -8.63 0.40 2.59
CA LEU A 275 -8.86 -0.04 3.97
C LEU A 275 -10.15 -0.86 4.10
N THR A 276 -11.21 -0.47 3.40
CA THR A 276 -12.49 -1.20 3.39
C THR A 276 -12.36 -2.59 2.76
N GLU A 277 -11.50 -2.75 1.75
CA GLU A 277 -11.27 -4.04 1.09
C GLU A 277 -10.52 -5.05 1.96
N GLU A 278 -9.82 -4.59 3.00
CA GLU A 278 -9.23 -5.48 4.01
C GLU A 278 -10.31 -6.28 4.78
N GLY A 279 -11.57 -5.81 4.76
CA GLY A 279 -12.72 -6.51 5.33
C GLY A 279 -12.76 -6.51 6.87
N LEU A 280 -11.81 -5.81 7.52
CA LEU A 280 -11.75 -5.70 8.97
C LEU A 280 -12.54 -4.48 9.45
N PRO A 281 -13.33 -4.56 10.52
CA PRO A 281 -14.01 -3.42 11.09
C PRO A 281 -13.02 -2.33 11.47
N PHE A 282 -13.46 -1.09 11.49
CA PHE A 282 -12.65 0.08 11.81
C PHE A 282 -12.91 0.52 13.25
N LEU A 283 -11.87 0.71 14.05
CA LEU A 283 -11.91 1.51 15.27
C LEU A 283 -11.27 2.87 14.95
N ILE A 284 -12.08 3.91 14.91
CA ILE A 284 -11.69 5.23 14.35
C ILE A 284 -11.73 6.28 15.46
N LEU A 285 -10.63 7.02 15.62
CA LEU A 285 -10.62 8.30 16.31
C LEU A 285 -10.90 9.41 15.29
N PHE A 286 -11.98 10.15 15.47
CA PHE A 286 -12.20 11.42 14.78
C PHE A 286 -11.65 12.54 15.66
N HIS A 287 -10.74 13.36 15.14
CA HIS A 287 -10.11 14.46 15.87
C HIS A 287 -10.07 15.74 15.03
N ALA A 288 -9.88 16.89 15.68
CA ALA A 288 -9.60 18.12 14.97
C ALA A 288 -8.18 18.09 14.36
N PRO A 289 -7.93 18.73 13.20
CA PRO A 289 -6.63 18.65 12.52
C PRO A 289 -5.44 19.14 13.36
N ASP A 290 -5.67 20.05 14.29
CA ASP A 290 -4.69 20.61 15.22
C ASP A 290 -4.60 19.87 16.56
N ASP A 291 -5.49 18.90 16.83
CA ASP A 291 -5.50 18.09 18.05
C ASP A 291 -4.55 16.88 17.92
N LEU A 292 -3.26 17.14 17.99
CA LEU A 292 -2.23 16.12 17.98
C LEU A 292 -2.17 15.32 19.30
N GLU A 293 -2.64 15.91 20.39
CA GLU A 293 -2.59 15.28 21.72
C GLU A 293 -3.57 14.11 21.82
N SER A 294 -4.83 14.26 21.42
CA SER A 294 -5.79 13.15 21.39
C SER A 294 -5.35 12.02 20.46
N MET A 295 -4.75 12.38 19.32
CA MET A 295 -4.20 11.38 18.40
C MET A 295 -3.05 10.60 19.04
N LYS A 296 -2.14 11.26 19.76
CA LYS A 296 -1.04 10.62 20.48
C LYS A 296 -1.57 9.70 21.57
N GLN A 297 -2.44 10.19 22.43
CA GLN A 297 -3.07 9.43 23.52
C GLN A 297 -3.78 8.18 22.99
N TYR A 298 -4.52 8.30 21.90
CA TYR A 298 -5.18 7.16 21.26
C TYR A 298 -4.15 6.12 20.77
N LYS A 299 -3.08 6.55 20.09
CA LYS A 299 -2.01 5.66 19.63
C LYS A 299 -1.34 4.92 20.79
N ASP A 300 -1.05 5.63 21.89
CA ASP A 300 -0.42 5.05 23.08
C ASP A 300 -1.31 3.98 23.73
N VAL A 301 -2.62 4.25 23.86
CA VAL A 301 -3.58 3.29 24.39
C VAL A 301 -3.71 2.07 23.48
N ILE A 302 -3.86 2.25 22.16
CA ILE A 302 -3.95 1.15 21.20
C ILE A 302 -2.70 0.27 21.26
N SER A 303 -1.51 0.88 21.26
CA SER A 303 -0.24 0.15 21.27
C SER A 303 -0.03 -0.65 22.57
N SER A 304 -0.52 -0.12 23.70
CA SER A 304 -0.34 -0.78 25.00
C SER A 304 -1.41 -1.81 25.33
N THR A 305 -2.64 -1.67 24.79
CA THR A 305 -3.79 -2.47 25.26
C THR A 305 -4.44 -3.33 24.20
N LEU A 306 -4.27 -3.05 22.90
CA LEU A 306 -4.98 -3.68 21.80
C LEU A 306 -4.06 -4.22 20.70
N LEU A 307 -2.78 -4.40 20.97
CA LEU A 307 -1.82 -4.92 19.97
C LEU A 307 -2.21 -6.34 19.49
N ASP A 308 -2.82 -7.14 20.35
CA ASP A 308 -3.33 -8.48 20.05
C ASP A 308 -4.52 -8.47 19.06
N GLU A 309 -5.22 -7.35 18.92
CA GLU A 309 -6.37 -7.19 18.02
C GLU A 309 -5.98 -6.70 16.60
N LYS A 310 -4.70 -6.50 16.32
CA LYS A 310 -4.21 -5.94 15.03
C LYS A 310 -4.64 -6.71 13.77
N GLN A 311 -5.04 -7.97 13.91
CA GLN A 311 -5.51 -8.79 12.80
C GLN A 311 -7.05 -8.83 12.70
N ASN A 312 -7.75 -8.32 13.70
CA ASN A 312 -9.20 -8.36 13.78
C ASN A 312 -9.86 -7.01 13.52
N VAL A 313 -9.10 -5.91 13.69
CA VAL A 313 -9.60 -4.53 13.61
C VAL A 313 -8.55 -3.61 12.98
N ASN A 314 -8.99 -2.72 12.12
CA ASN A 314 -8.19 -1.60 11.64
C ASN A 314 -8.28 -0.42 12.60
N PHE A 315 -7.16 -0.06 13.21
CA PHE A 315 -7.06 1.11 14.08
C PHE A 315 -6.78 2.34 13.22
N LEU A 316 -7.67 3.33 13.25
CA LEU A 316 -7.62 4.47 12.34
C LEU A 316 -7.75 5.79 13.09
N VAL A 317 -7.17 6.84 12.52
CA VAL A 317 -7.43 8.24 12.88
C VAL A 317 -7.99 8.96 11.66
N ALA A 318 -8.94 9.86 11.88
CA ALA A 318 -9.62 10.60 10.83
C ALA A 318 -9.69 12.09 11.17
N ASP A 319 -9.43 12.95 10.20
CA ASP A 319 -9.70 14.37 10.28
C ASP A 319 -11.24 14.59 10.35
N GLY A 320 -11.75 14.94 11.53
CA GLY A 320 -13.18 15.06 11.77
C GLY A 320 -13.84 16.20 10.99
N LEU A 321 -13.07 17.17 10.50
CA LEU A 321 -13.61 18.22 9.61
C LEU A 321 -13.82 17.68 8.20
N LYS A 322 -12.88 16.90 7.67
CA LYS A 322 -13.02 16.24 6.37
C LYS A 322 -14.08 15.15 6.39
N PHE A 323 -14.15 14.39 7.48
CA PHE A 323 -15.12 13.33 7.69
C PHE A 323 -16.36 13.79 8.47
N ALA A 324 -16.83 15.02 8.28
CA ALA A 324 -18.02 15.56 8.92
C ALA A 324 -19.31 14.76 8.62
N HIS A 325 -19.39 14.14 7.44
CA HIS A 325 -20.56 13.33 7.06
C HIS A 325 -20.72 12.07 7.92
N PRO A 326 -19.68 11.23 8.15
CA PRO A 326 -19.72 10.16 9.16
C PRO A 326 -20.09 10.64 10.56
N LEU A 327 -19.58 11.79 11.01
CA LEU A 327 -19.96 12.37 12.32
C LEU A 327 -21.45 12.69 12.38
N HIS A 328 -21.99 13.29 11.32
CA HIS A 328 -23.40 13.62 11.26
C HIS A 328 -24.30 12.39 11.32
N HIS A 329 -23.88 11.28 10.70
CA HIS A 329 -24.57 9.99 10.83
C HIS A 329 -24.59 9.45 12.26
N LEU A 330 -23.56 9.76 13.06
CA LEU A 330 -23.50 9.44 14.50
C LEU A 330 -24.30 10.44 15.35
N GLY A 331 -24.98 11.40 14.73
CA GLY A 331 -25.69 12.48 15.44
C GLY A 331 -24.72 13.45 16.12
N LYS A 332 -23.50 13.57 15.61
CA LYS A 332 -22.41 14.39 16.14
C LYS A 332 -21.99 15.46 15.14
N SER A 333 -21.23 16.42 15.62
CA SER A 333 -20.72 17.54 14.85
C SER A 333 -19.24 17.75 15.14
N PRO A 334 -18.51 18.54 14.36
CA PRO A 334 -17.12 18.86 14.63
C PRO A 334 -16.85 19.50 16.00
N SER A 335 -17.86 20.09 16.65
CA SER A 335 -17.74 20.65 18.00
C SER A 335 -17.68 19.57 19.10
N ASP A 336 -18.03 18.33 18.78
CA ASP A 336 -18.02 17.20 19.72
C ASP A 336 -16.68 16.42 19.71
N LEU A 337 -15.74 16.80 18.87
CA LEU A 337 -14.41 16.14 18.76
C LEU A 337 -13.59 16.33 20.04
N PRO A 338 -12.73 15.37 20.44
CA PRO A 338 -12.48 14.10 19.77
C PRO A 338 -13.51 13.01 20.09
N LEU A 339 -13.81 12.14 19.11
CA LEU A 339 -14.77 11.06 19.24
C LEU A 339 -14.18 9.74 18.75
N ILE A 340 -14.57 8.63 19.38
CA ILE A 340 -14.20 7.30 18.91
C ILE A 340 -15.46 6.55 18.48
N ALA A 341 -15.38 5.85 17.34
CA ALA A 341 -16.45 5.00 16.87
C ALA A 341 -15.90 3.70 16.25
N ILE A 342 -16.71 2.64 16.31
CA ILE A 342 -16.50 1.43 15.51
C ILE A 342 -17.37 1.52 14.25
N ASP A 343 -16.79 1.27 13.08
CA ASP A 343 -17.51 1.01 11.85
C ASP A 343 -17.37 -0.47 11.49
N SER A 344 -18.48 -1.19 11.50
CA SER A 344 -18.55 -2.63 11.17
C SER A 344 -18.93 -2.88 9.70
N PHE A 345 -18.94 -1.88 8.84
CA PHE A 345 -19.48 -1.86 7.47
C PHE A 345 -21.00 -2.12 7.35
N ARG A 346 -21.64 -2.45 8.46
CA ARG A 346 -23.10 -2.52 8.55
C ARG A 346 -23.63 -1.32 9.31
N HIS A 347 -23.07 -1.08 10.48
CA HIS A 347 -23.49 -0.04 11.40
C HIS A 347 -22.28 0.61 12.05
N MET A 348 -22.45 1.87 12.44
CA MET A 348 -21.48 2.61 13.22
C MET A 348 -21.93 2.69 14.68
N TYR A 349 -21.01 2.47 15.63
CA TYR A 349 -21.26 2.51 17.06
C TYR A 349 -20.32 3.52 17.71
N LEU A 350 -20.92 4.45 18.48
CA LEU A 350 -20.16 5.49 19.16
C LEU A 350 -19.64 4.97 20.50
N PHE A 351 -18.34 5.20 20.78
CA PHE A 351 -17.78 5.00 22.11
C PHE A 351 -18.26 6.11 23.05
N PRO A 352 -18.61 5.81 24.32
CA PRO A 352 -19.32 6.78 25.18
C PRO A 352 -18.61 8.11 25.37
N SER A 353 -17.32 8.11 25.66
CA SER A 353 -16.50 9.31 25.83
C SER A 353 -15.04 9.03 25.48
N PHE A 354 -14.37 10.02 24.87
CA PHE A 354 -12.93 9.90 24.60
C PHE A 354 -12.13 9.63 25.89
N GLN A 355 -12.49 10.27 27.00
CA GLN A 355 -11.79 10.10 28.27
C GLN A 355 -11.85 8.67 28.82
N ASP A 356 -12.81 7.89 28.39
CA ASP A 356 -12.98 6.50 28.81
C ASP A 356 -11.92 5.55 28.25
N ILE A 357 -11.11 5.98 27.28
CA ILE A 357 -9.97 5.18 26.80
C ILE A 357 -8.91 4.93 27.87
N PHE A 358 -8.84 5.82 28.88
CA PHE A 358 -7.90 5.71 29.99
C PHE A 358 -8.40 4.76 31.09
N VAL A 359 -9.66 4.32 31.02
CA VAL A 359 -10.20 3.31 31.92
C VAL A 359 -9.72 1.94 31.47
N PRO A 360 -8.94 1.22 32.30
CA PRO A 360 -8.37 -0.07 31.89
C PRO A 360 -9.44 -1.05 31.40
N GLY A 361 -9.22 -1.60 30.20
CA GLY A 361 -10.08 -2.61 29.59
C GLY A 361 -11.37 -2.09 28.95
N LYS A 362 -11.75 -0.81 29.12
CA LYS A 362 -13.03 -0.29 28.60
C LYS A 362 -13.07 -0.29 27.07
N LEU A 363 -11.99 0.13 26.43
CA LEU A 363 -11.89 0.11 24.95
C LEU A 363 -11.84 -1.33 24.40
N LYS A 364 -11.16 -2.24 25.11
CA LYS A 364 -11.14 -3.68 24.74
C LYS A 364 -12.52 -4.31 24.90
N SER A 365 -13.25 -3.97 25.98
CA SER A 365 -14.63 -4.43 26.18
C SER A 365 -15.56 -3.95 25.05
N PHE A 366 -15.38 -2.73 24.56
CA PHE A 366 -16.16 -2.20 23.44
C PHE A 366 -15.96 -3.00 22.15
N LEU A 367 -14.73 -3.46 21.86
CA LEU A 367 -14.46 -4.40 20.77
C LEU A 367 -15.10 -5.77 21.00
N GLN A 368 -15.03 -6.29 22.22
CA GLN A 368 -15.68 -7.57 22.57
C GLN A 368 -17.20 -7.49 22.43
N ASP A 369 -17.80 -6.35 22.76
CA ASP A 369 -19.23 -6.09 22.58
C ASP A 369 -19.61 -6.04 21.08
N LEU A 370 -18.70 -5.61 20.18
CA LEU A 370 -18.88 -5.75 18.74
C LEU A 370 -18.90 -7.22 18.33
N TYR A 371 -17.89 -8.01 18.73
CA TYR A 371 -17.74 -9.40 18.32
C TYR A 371 -18.86 -10.30 18.83
N SER A 372 -19.33 -10.04 20.05
CA SER A 372 -20.47 -10.76 20.64
C SER A 372 -21.83 -10.35 20.05
N GLY A 373 -21.87 -9.31 19.21
CA GLY A 373 -23.10 -8.73 18.70
C GLY A 373 -23.93 -7.96 19.75
N LYS A 374 -23.36 -7.69 20.93
CA LYS A 374 -24.04 -6.94 22.00
C LYS A 374 -24.35 -5.53 21.56
N LEU A 375 -23.39 -4.80 20.92
CA LEU A 375 -23.64 -3.45 20.40
C LEU A 375 -24.82 -3.40 19.46
N HIS A 376 -24.99 -4.42 18.61
CA HIS A 376 -26.11 -4.50 17.68
C HIS A 376 -27.43 -4.76 18.43
N ARG A 377 -27.45 -5.64 19.42
CA ARG A 377 -28.65 -5.92 20.21
C ARG A 377 -29.09 -4.72 21.06
N GLU A 378 -28.16 -4.10 21.80
CA GLU A 378 -28.46 -2.95 22.66
C GLU A 378 -28.99 -1.76 21.85
N PHE A 379 -28.49 -1.57 20.64
CA PHE A 379 -28.96 -0.50 19.78
C PHE A 379 -30.39 -0.74 19.29
N HIS A 380 -30.76 -1.97 18.92
CA HIS A 380 -32.10 -2.30 18.43
C HIS A 380 -33.14 -2.50 19.52
N TYR A 381 -32.73 -3.02 20.67
CA TYR A 381 -33.66 -3.44 21.73
C TYR A 381 -33.47 -2.70 23.04
N GLY A 382 -32.51 -1.79 23.13
CA GLY A 382 -32.12 -1.10 24.35
C GLY A 382 -31.15 -1.91 25.22
N PRO A 383 -30.57 -1.27 26.26
CA PRO A 383 -29.64 -1.94 27.17
C PRO A 383 -30.32 -3.10 27.89
N ASP A 384 -29.58 -4.19 28.09
CA ASP A 384 -30.03 -5.33 28.86
C ASP A 384 -30.40 -4.89 30.29
N THR A 385 -31.64 -5.05 30.71
CA THR A 385 -32.20 -4.56 31.95
C THR A 385 -31.60 -5.19 33.23
N ASN A 386 -30.60 -6.06 33.06
CA ASN A 386 -29.94 -6.80 34.16
C ASN A 386 -28.57 -6.23 34.58
N SER A 387 -28.09 -5.12 34.01
CA SER A 387 -26.84 -4.49 34.46
C SER A 387 -27.12 -3.28 35.33
N GLU A 388 -26.55 -3.29 36.54
CA GLU A 388 -26.76 -2.25 37.58
C GLU A 388 -26.30 -0.83 37.18
N ASP A 389 -25.64 -0.68 36.04
CA ASP A 389 -25.16 0.62 35.48
C ASP A 389 -26.20 1.40 34.67
N SER A 390 -27.45 0.89 34.53
CA SER A 390 -28.44 1.42 33.59
C SER A 390 -29.26 2.61 34.13
N GLN A 391 -29.02 3.13 35.34
CA GLN A 391 -29.90 4.12 35.95
C GLN A 391 -29.58 5.59 35.67
N GLN A 392 -28.57 5.93 34.87
CA GLN A 392 -28.22 7.36 34.62
C GLN A 392 -28.39 7.88 33.20
N ALA A 393 -28.93 7.12 32.25
CA ALA A 393 -29.02 7.54 30.85
C ALA A 393 -30.45 7.76 30.32
N ILE A 394 -31.40 8.23 31.14
CA ILE A 394 -32.73 8.65 30.69
C ILE A 394 -32.72 10.18 30.52
N GLY A 395 -32.01 10.66 29.49
CA GLY A 395 -32.10 12.01 28.96
C GLY A 395 -32.83 11.98 27.61
N GLN A 396 -33.93 12.71 27.51
CA GLN A 396 -34.85 12.79 26.39
C GLN A 396 -34.15 13.14 25.06
N GLY A 397 -33.76 12.14 24.30
CA GLY A 397 -33.42 12.23 22.87
C GLY A 397 -34.18 11.15 22.13
N LYS A 398 -34.76 11.43 20.98
CA LYS A 398 -35.38 10.43 20.12
C LYS A 398 -34.39 9.28 19.91
N VAL A 399 -34.68 8.13 20.50
CA VAL A 399 -33.91 6.91 20.31
C VAL A 399 -33.99 6.57 18.83
N GLN A 400 -32.89 6.66 18.11
CA GLN A 400 -32.81 6.08 16.75
C GLN A 400 -32.97 4.56 16.93
N THR A 401 -33.98 4.01 16.30
CA THR A 401 -34.32 2.59 16.39
C THR A 401 -33.38 1.68 15.58
N THR A 402 -32.48 2.24 14.80
CA THR A 402 -31.47 1.52 13.99
C THR A 402 -30.15 2.23 14.00
N PRO A 403 -29.01 1.54 14.19
CA PRO A 403 -27.69 2.15 14.03
C PRO A 403 -27.55 2.74 12.63
N PRO A 404 -26.84 3.86 12.47
CA PRO A 404 -26.57 4.42 11.16
C PRO A 404 -25.76 3.39 10.33
N GLU A 405 -26.09 3.29 9.03
CA GLU A 405 -25.30 2.47 8.12
C GLU A 405 -23.90 3.04 7.96
N SER A 406 -22.93 2.16 7.72
CA SER A 406 -21.56 2.57 7.42
C SER A 406 -21.51 3.51 6.21
N THR A 407 -20.87 4.65 6.38
CA THR A 407 -20.65 5.60 5.29
C THR A 407 -19.40 5.27 4.50
N PHE A 408 -18.44 4.56 5.08
CA PHE A 408 -17.20 4.14 4.41
C PHE A 408 -17.46 3.07 3.35
N LYS A 409 -18.42 2.18 3.56
CA LYS A 409 -18.85 1.19 2.56
C LYS A 409 -19.40 1.82 1.28
N LYS A 410 -19.94 3.04 1.37
CA LYS A 410 -20.55 3.79 0.26
C LYS A 410 -19.58 4.71 -0.47
N LEU A 411 -18.30 4.74 -0.08
CA LEU A 411 -17.27 5.50 -0.79
C LEU A 411 -17.07 4.89 -2.17
N ALA A 412 -17.74 5.47 -3.15
CA ALA A 412 -17.56 5.11 -4.56
C ALA A 412 -16.21 5.63 -5.07
N PRO A 413 -15.63 4.98 -6.08
CA PRO A 413 -14.46 5.49 -6.76
C PRO A 413 -14.66 6.95 -7.20
N SER A 414 -13.61 7.76 -7.08
CA SER A 414 -13.65 9.17 -7.51
C SER A 414 -14.17 9.30 -8.95
N LYS A 415 -15.12 10.20 -9.18
CA LYS A 415 -15.66 10.51 -10.52
C LYS A 415 -14.58 10.96 -11.51
N ASN A 416 -13.45 11.45 -11.01
CA ASN A 416 -12.31 11.93 -11.82
C ASN A 416 -11.31 10.83 -12.18
N ARG A 417 -11.60 9.58 -11.90
CA ARG A 417 -10.71 8.44 -12.20
C ARG A 417 -10.54 8.18 -13.70
N TYR A 418 -11.54 8.58 -14.51
CA TYR A 418 -11.46 8.56 -15.97
C TYR A 418 -11.34 9.99 -16.49
N THR A 419 -10.43 10.22 -17.43
CA THR A 419 -10.45 11.42 -18.29
C THR A 419 -11.55 11.27 -19.32
N LEU A 420 -12.78 11.18 -18.91
CA LEU A 420 -13.91 11.31 -19.80
C LEU A 420 -14.08 12.78 -20.12
N LEU A 421 -14.11 13.12 -21.39
CA LEU A 421 -14.61 14.39 -21.86
C LEU A 421 -15.92 14.68 -21.14
N ARG A 422 -16.07 15.90 -20.59
CA ARG A 422 -17.08 16.32 -19.64
C ARG A 422 -18.56 16.12 -20.04
N ASP A 423 -18.82 15.65 -21.24
CA ASP A 423 -20.12 15.71 -21.88
C ASP A 423 -20.89 14.38 -21.92
N GLU A 424 -20.38 13.30 -21.28
CA GLU A 424 -21.03 11.96 -21.32
C GLU A 424 -21.25 11.34 -19.90
N LEU A 425 -21.62 12.15 -18.93
CA LEU A 425 -22.13 11.65 -17.65
C LEU A 425 -23.56 12.11 -17.42
#